data_8428962cb0efd7a7091014f802a506de
#
_entry.id   8428962cb0efd7a7091014f802a506de
#
_cell.length_a   1.000
_cell.length_b   1.000
_cell.length_c   1.000
_cell.angle_alpha   90.00
_cell.angle_beta   90.00
_cell.angle_gamma   90.00
#
_symmetry.space_group_name_H-M   'P 1'
#
loop_
_entity.id
_entity.type
_entity.pdbx_description
1 polymer ?
#
loop_
_entity_poly.entity_id
_entity_poly.type
_entity_poly.pdbx_seq_one_letter_code
_entity_poly.pdbx_strand_id
1 'polypeptide(L)'
;DGEEVREISMGYLPQYNKIDKNFPVSVYEVVLSGLRKSFWKRYSKAQHQATRDMLCRMGLDALADRPIGRLSGGQLQRALLGRAIISQPDVVILDEPNTYIDKRFETQLYQQLEEINRESAIILVSHDLGSVLQNVKSIACVNETLDYHPDTELPEGWLEDKFNCPIDLVGHGNYPHRVLKCHKHS
;
A
#
# COMPACT_ATOMS: atom_id res chain seq x y z
N ASP A 1 5.13 -18.58 -23.92
CA ASP A 1 6.09 -19.50 -23.32
C ASP A 1 5.38 -20.16 -22.15
N GLY A 2 5.07 -21.48 -22.30
CA GLY A 2 4.23 -22.23 -21.37
C GLY A 2 5.05 -22.85 -20.22
N GLU A 3 5.85 -22.09 -19.52
CA GLU A 3 6.42 -22.56 -18.25
C GLU A 3 5.34 -22.53 -17.18
N GLU A 4 5.18 -23.64 -16.45
CA GLU A 4 4.30 -23.71 -15.27
C GLU A 4 4.71 -22.60 -14.30
N VAL A 5 3.84 -21.64 -14.11
CA VAL A 5 4.06 -20.55 -13.15
C VAL A 5 4.06 -21.18 -11.75
N ARG A 6 5.14 -21.01 -11.00
CA ARG A 6 5.18 -21.30 -9.57
C ARG A 6 4.00 -20.61 -8.88
N GLU A 7 3.47 -21.23 -7.86
CA GLU A 7 2.43 -20.64 -7.02
C GLU A 7 2.95 -19.30 -6.47
N ILE A 8 2.41 -18.19 -6.99
CA ILE A 8 2.81 -16.82 -6.60
C ILE A 8 2.13 -16.50 -5.27
N SER A 9 2.92 -16.18 -4.26
CA SER A 9 2.41 -15.72 -2.97
C SER A 9 2.08 -14.22 -3.05
N MET A 10 0.90 -13.83 -2.51
CA MET A 10 0.43 -12.45 -2.55
C MET A 10 0.13 -11.92 -1.16
N GLY A 11 0.62 -10.70 -0.88
CA GLY A 11 0.21 -9.87 0.26
C GLY A 11 -0.79 -8.82 -0.21
N TYR A 12 -1.84 -8.57 0.57
CA TYR A 12 -2.85 -7.57 0.23
C TYR A 12 -3.16 -6.66 1.40
N LEU A 13 -3.01 -5.36 1.17
CA LEU A 13 -3.47 -4.29 2.03
C LEU A 13 -4.78 -3.73 1.44
N PRO A 14 -5.95 -4.02 2.05
CA PRO A 14 -7.22 -3.51 1.60
C PRO A 14 -7.41 -2.05 1.97
N GLN A 15 -8.28 -1.36 1.25
CA GLN A 15 -8.73 -0.03 1.60
C GLN A 15 -9.35 0.00 3.02
N TYR A 16 -9.02 1.02 3.80
CA TYR A 16 -9.40 1.17 5.21
C TYR A 16 -10.89 0.98 5.51
N ASN A 17 -11.77 1.48 4.65
CA ASN A 17 -13.23 1.46 4.87
C ASN A 17 -13.88 0.06 4.79
N LYS A 18 -13.13 -0.95 4.35
CA LYS A 18 -13.62 -2.33 4.18
C LYS A 18 -13.40 -3.21 5.42
N ILE A 19 -12.85 -2.64 6.52
CA ILE A 19 -12.49 -3.42 7.71
C ILE A 19 -13.55 -3.25 8.80
N ASP A 20 -14.11 -4.38 9.23
CA ASP A 20 -14.99 -4.41 10.39
C ASP A 20 -14.21 -4.18 11.69
N LYS A 21 -14.37 -2.99 12.25
CA LYS A 21 -13.73 -2.58 13.51
C LYS A 21 -14.34 -3.24 14.75
N ASN A 22 -15.50 -3.85 14.63
CA ASN A 22 -16.16 -4.54 15.74
C ASN A 22 -15.67 -5.98 15.90
N PHE A 23 -14.88 -6.47 14.95
CA PHE A 23 -14.33 -7.82 15.03
C PHE A 23 -13.35 -7.92 16.22
N PRO A 24 -13.56 -8.83 17.18
CA PRO A 24 -12.80 -8.89 18.42
C PRO A 24 -11.45 -9.59 18.21
N VAL A 25 -10.54 -8.95 17.45
CA VAL A 25 -9.20 -9.45 17.16
C VAL A 25 -8.17 -8.42 17.59
N SER A 26 -7.07 -8.88 18.18
CA SER A 26 -5.95 -8.04 18.57
C SER A 26 -5.04 -7.67 17.38
N VAL A 27 -4.25 -6.61 17.54
CA VAL A 27 -3.22 -6.21 16.56
C VAL A 27 -2.26 -7.35 16.29
N TYR A 28 -1.83 -8.06 17.36
CA TYR A 28 -0.96 -9.22 17.26
C TYR A 28 -1.55 -10.32 16.38
N GLU A 29 -2.81 -10.68 16.60
CA GLU A 29 -3.50 -11.73 15.83
C GLU A 29 -3.69 -11.34 14.37
N VAL A 30 -3.96 -10.06 14.10
CA VAL A 30 -4.06 -9.54 12.73
C VAL A 30 -2.73 -9.73 11.99
N VAL A 31 -1.60 -9.30 12.58
CA VAL A 31 -0.29 -9.44 11.94
C VAL A 31 0.10 -10.92 11.80
N LEU A 32 -0.11 -11.72 12.85
CA LEU A 32 0.17 -13.16 12.85
C LEU A 32 -0.61 -13.90 11.74
N SER A 33 -1.85 -13.45 11.45
CA SER A 33 -2.68 -14.07 10.41
C SER A 33 -2.06 -14.03 9.03
N GLY A 34 -1.16 -13.07 8.74
CA GLY A 34 -0.41 -12.99 7.49
C GLY A 34 0.54 -14.18 7.24
N LEU A 35 0.91 -14.92 8.28
CA LEU A 35 1.75 -16.13 8.19
C LEU A 35 0.95 -17.43 8.05
N ARG A 36 -0.39 -17.35 7.96
CA ARG A 36 -1.22 -18.55 7.95
C ARG A 36 -1.25 -19.21 6.58
N LYS A 37 -0.62 -20.37 6.48
CA LYS A 37 -0.67 -21.23 5.29
C LYS A 37 -1.70 -22.36 5.39
N SER A 38 -2.22 -22.66 6.59
CA SER A 38 -3.18 -23.75 6.82
C SER A 38 -4.04 -23.48 8.06
N PHE A 39 -5.34 -23.77 7.97
CA PHE A 39 -6.28 -23.63 9.09
C PHE A 39 -6.04 -24.65 10.21
N TRP A 40 -5.41 -25.79 9.89
CA TRP A 40 -5.28 -26.93 10.81
C TRP A 40 -3.96 -26.95 11.57
N LYS A 41 -2.99 -26.10 11.21
CA LYS A 41 -1.67 -26.04 11.86
C LYS A 41 -1.61 -24.91 12.88
N ARG A 42 -1.07 -25.20 14.07
CA ARG A 42 -0.72 -24.18 15.06
C ARG A 42 0.48 -23.37 14.56
N TYR A 43 0.55 -22.13 14.95
CA TYR A 43 1.71 -21.28 14.68
C TYR A 43 2.94 -21.78 15.44
N SER A 44 4.09 -21.78 14.78
CA SER A 44 5.36 -22.13 15.37
C SER A 44 5.95 -21.01 16.22
N LYS A 45 6.94 -21.34 17.07
CA LYS A 45 7.67 -20.32 17.85
C LYS A 45 8.34 -19.28 16.96
N ALA A 46 8.87 -19.69 15.78
CA ALA A 46 9.47 -18.78 14.80
C ALA A 46 8.43 -17.79 14.22
N GLN A 47 7.21 -18.24 13.92
CA GLN A 47 6.14 -17.37 13.44
C GLN A 47 5.69 -16.36 14.51
N HIS A 48 5.61 -16.78 15.76
CA HIS A 48 5.35 -15.88 16.88
C HIS A 48 6.47 -14.84 17.07
N GLN A 49 7.73 -15.22 16.86
CA GLN A 49 8.85 -14.28 16.92
C GLN A 49 8.80 -13.30 15.75
N ALA A 50 8.62 -13.78 14.52
CA ALA A 50 8.49 -12.92 13.33
C ALA A 50 7.34 -11.89 13.47
N THR A 51 6.24 -12.30 14.15
CA THR A 51 5.12 -11.38 14.42
C THR A 51 5.53 -10.26 15.38
N ARG A 52 6.28 -10.57 16.45
CA ARG A 52 6.79 -9.55 17.39
C ARG A 52 7.75 -8.59 16.71
N ASP A 53 8.66 -9.12 15.90
CA ASP A 53 9.64 -8.32 15.15
C ASP A 53 8.92 -7.39 14.16
N MET A 54 7.88 -7.90 13.48
CA MET A 54 7.06 -7.09 12.57
C MET A 54 6.28 -6.00 13.31
N LEU A 55 5.70 -6.29 14.48
CA LEU A 55 5.04 -5.28 15.30
C LEU A 55 6.00 -4.18 15.75
N CYS A 56 7.21 -4.53 16.14
CA CYS A 56 8.26 -3.58 16.48
C CYS A 56 8.62 -2.72 15.26
N ARG A 57 8.83 -3.33 14.09
CA ARG A 57 9.10 -2.63 12.81
C ARG A 57 7.98 -1.64 12.46
N MET A 58 6.72 -2.00 12.73
CA MET A 58 5.55 -1.14 12.48
C MET A 58 5.31 -0.10 13.61
N GLY A 59 6.08 -0.12 14.70
CA GLY A 59 5.87 0.74 15.86
C GLY A 59 4.54 0.46 16.57
N LEU A 60 4.17 -0.82 16.70
CA LEU A 60 2.91 -1.30 17.26
C LEU A 60 3.11 -2.28 18.43
N ASP A 61 4.34 -2.49 18.88
CA ASP A 61 4.69 -3.41 19.97
C ASP A 61 3.89 -3.15 21.24
N ALA A 62 3.80 -1.88 21.67
CA ALA A 62 3.01 -1.47 22.84
C ALA A 62 1.48 -1.62 22.65
N LEU A 63 1.03 -1.91 21.44
CA LEU A 63 -0.38 -2.05 21.09
C LEU A 63 -0.77 -3.48 20.72
N ALA A 64 0.14 -4.44 20.86
CA ALA A 64 -0.02 -5.82 20.40
C ALA A 64 -1.35 -6.47 20.87
N ASP A 65 -1.72 -6.29 22.12
CA ASP A 65 -2.94 -6.88 22.71
C ASP A 65 -4.18 -6.01 22.53
N ARG A 66 -4.04 -4.81 21.93
CA ARG A 66 -5.17 -3.91 21.74
C ARG A 66 -6.08 -4.42 20.61
N PRO A 67 -7.42 -4.40 20.79
CA PRO A 67 -8.37 -4.68 19.72
C PRO A 67 -8.18 -3.70 18.54
N ILE A 68 -8.24 -4.20 17.30
CA ILE A 68 -8.05 -3.37 16.09
C ILE A 68 -9.05 -2.21 16.00
N GLY A 69 -10.27 -2.38 16.48
CA GLY A 69 -11.28 -1.34 16.51
C GLY A 69 -10.94 -0.14 17.39
N ARG A 70 -9.96 -0.25 18.26
CA ARG A 70 -9.49 0.84 19.14
C ARG A 70 -8.23 1.54 18.62
N LEU A 71 -7.80 1.20 17.41
CA LEU A 71 -6.65 1.84 16.77
C LEU A 71 -7.05 3.13 16.06
N SER A 72 -6.12 4.08 15.99
CA SER A 72 -6.24 5.19 15.04
C SER A 72 -6.15 4.67 13.59
N GLY A 73 -6.59 5.46 12.61
CA GLY A 73 -6.49 5.09 11.19
C GLY A 73 -5.09 4.67 10.79
N GLY A 74 -4.08 5.48 11.10
CA GLY A 74 -2.69 5.17 10.78
C GLY A 74 -2.13 3.95 11.54
N GLN A 75 -2.56 3.69 12.80
CA GLN A 75 -2.17 2.49 13.53
C GLN A 75 -2.75 1.23 12.88
N LEU A 76 -4.03 1.28 12.50
CA LEU A 76 -4.68 0.16 11.81
C LEU A 76 -4.01 -0.11 10.46
N GLN A 77 -3.70 0.94 9.70
CA GLN A 77 -3.04 0.81 8.41
C GLN A 77 -1.66 0.15 8.53
N ARG A 78 -0.87 0.53 9.56
CA ARG A 78 0.41 -0.12 9.88
C ARG A 78 0.25 -1.60 10.24
N ALA A 79 -0.78 -1.94 11.01
CA ALA A 79 -1.05 -3.33 11.36
C ALA A 79 -1.40 -4.18 10.13
N LEU A 80 -2.21 -3.63 9.22
CA LEU A 80 -2.59 -4.29 7.97
C LEU A 80 -1.43 -4.40 6.98
N LEU A 81 -0.58 -3.38 6.89
CA LEU A 81 0.65 -3.45 6.13
C LEU A 81 1.57 -4.55 6.66
N GLY A 82 1.81 -4.57 7.98
CA GLY A 82 2.58 -5.63 8.62
C GLY A 82 2.04 -7.03 8.32
N ARG A 83 0.71 -7.20 8.35
CA ARG A 83 0.04 -8.44 7.95
C ARG A 83 0.31 -8.80 6.49
N ALA A 84 0.26 -7.83 5.59
CA ALA A 84 0.42 -8.07 4.15
C ALA A 84 1.84 -8.53 3.79
N ILE A 85 2.86 -8.01 4.50
CA ILE A 85 4.26 -8.24 4.15
C ILE A 85 4.99 -9.28 5.01
N ILE A 86 4.44 -9.70 6.15
CA ILE A 86 5.13 -10.58 7.12
C ILE A 86 5.53 -11.92 6.52
N SER A 87 4.79 -12.42 5.52
CA SER A 87 5.09 -13.69 4.83
C SER A 87 6.15 -13.56 3.73
N GLN A 88 6.70 -12.36 3.51
CA GLN A 88 7.60 -12.06 2.40
C GLN A 88 7.03 -12.55 1.05
N PRO A 89 5.87 -12.02 0.63
CA PRO A 89 5.19 -12.48 -0.57
C PRO A 89 5.95 -12.06 -1.85
N ASP A 90 5.74 -12.80 -2.95
CA ASP A 90 6.31 -12.44 -4.27
C ASP A 90 5.71 -11.15 -4.83
N VAL A 91 4.42 -10.88 -4.52
CA VAL A 91 3.70 -9.67 -4.93
C VAL A 91 2.98 -9.05 -3.75
N VAL A 92 3.10 -7.74 -3.59
CA VAL A 92 2.35 -6.95 -2.60
C VAL A 92 1.40 -5.99 -3.32
N ILE A 93 0.11 -6.10 -3.03
CA ILE A 93 -0.92 -5.20 -3.57
C ILE A 93 -1.36 -4.26 -2.45
N LEU A 94 -1.24 -2.96 -2.68
CA LEU A 94 -1.58 -1.91 -1.74
C LEU A 94 -2.70 -1.03 -2.31
N ASP A 95 -3.86 -1.04 -1.67
CA ASP A 95 -5.04 -0.29 -2.07
C ASP A 95 -5.17 0.96 -1.20
N GLU A 96 -4.83 2.13 -1.75
CA GLU A 96 -4.84 3.44 -1.09
C GLU A 96 -4.03 3.48 0.22
N PRO A 97 -2.74 3.10 0.23
CA PRO A 97 -1.98 2.97 1.46
C PRO A 97 -1.69 4.29 2.19
N ASN A 98 -1.86 5.45 1.52
CA ASN A 98 -1.60 6.77 2.09
C ASN A 98 -2.81 7.34 2.83
N THR A 99 -3.98 6.74 2.71
CA THR A 99 -5.20 7.23 3.34
C THR A 99 -5.09 7.11 4.86
N TYR A 100 -5.35 8.20 5.59
CA TYR A 100 -5.29 8.29 7.06
C TYR A 100 -3.91 8.22 7.72
N ILE A 101 -2.82 8.30 6.98
CA ILE A 101 -1.48 8.42 7.54
C ILE A 101 -0.98 9.87 7.47
N ASP A 102 -0.20 10.27 8.48
CA ASP A 102 0.46 11.57 8.48
C ASP A 102 1.70 11.58 7.58
N LYS A 103 2.15 12.78 7.18
CA LYS A 103 3.30 12.95 6.29
C LYS A 103 4.61 12.31 6.80
N ARG A 104 4.78 12.24 8.12
CA ARG A 104 5.97 11.64 8.71
C ARG A 104 5.97 10.12 8.51
N PHE A 105 4.82 9.50 8.70
CA PHE A 105 4.69 8.07 8.48
C PHE A 105 4.66 7.72 6.98
N GLU A 106 4.11 8.58 6.14
CA GLU A 106 4.14 8.42 4.67
C GLU A 106 5.58 8.23 4.16
N THR A 107 6.52 9.08 4.60
CA THR A 107 7.93 8.94 4.26
C THR A 107 8.50 7.58 4.70
N GLN A 108 8.18 7.14 5.92
CA GLN A 108 8.62 5.84 6.43
C GLN A 108 7.99 4.68 5.64
N LEU A 109 6.73 4.81 5.23
CA LEU A 109 6.02 3.83 4.40
C LEU A 109 6.77 3.63 3.08
N TYR A 110 7.06 4.70 2.35
CA TYR A 110 7.75 4.58 1.06
C TYR A 110 9.16 4.02 1.20
N GLN A 111 9.91 4.39 2.24
CA GLN A 111 11.20 3.78 2.55
C GLN A 111 11.08 2.26 2.78
N GLN A 112 10.07 1.82 3.52
CA GLN A 112 9.80 0.39 3.73
C GLN A 112 9.39 -0.31 2.43
N LEU A 113 8.57 0.35 1.59
CA LEU A 113 8.17 -0.20 0.30
C LEU A 113 9.37 -0.34 -0.65
N GLU A 114 10.31 0.60 -0.65
CA GLU A 114 11.54 0.49 -1.41
C GLU A 114 12.39 -0.72 -0.99
N GLU A 115 12.52 -0.97 0.32
CA GLU A 115 13.19 -2.17 0.84
C GLU A 115 12.48 -3.45 0.39
N ILE A 116 11.15 -3.52 0.50
CA ILE A 116 10.34 -4.68 0.09
C ILE A 116 10.45 -4.90 -1.42
N ASN A 117 10.50 -3.82 -2.22
CA ASN A 117 10.56 -3.90 -3.68
C ASN A 117 11.88 -4.48 -4.22
N ARG A 118 12.86 -4.76 -3.36
CA ARG A 118 14.09 -5.48 -3.75
C ARG A 118 13.85 -6.97 -3.98
N GLU A 119 12.85 -7.53 -3.29
CA GLU A 119 12.55 -8.97 -3.29
C GLU A 119 11.12 -9.28 -3.76
N SER A 120 10.19 -8.30 -3.69
CA SER A 120 8.78 -8.45 -4.04
C SER A 120 8.37 -7.44 -5.11
N ALA A 121 7.52 -7.82 -6.03
CA ALA A 121 6.83 -6.85 -6.89
C ALA A 121 5.77 -6.10 -6.08
N ILE A 122 5.65 -4.77 -6.28
CA ILE A 122 4.64 -3.95 -5.59
C ILE A 122 3.68 -3.37 -6.62
N ILE A 123 2.39 -3.56 -6.39
CA ILE A 123 1.30 -2.92 -7.11
C ILE A 123 0.64 -1.93 -6.15
N LEU A 124 0.78 -0.64 -6.46
CA LEU A 124 0.20 0.45 -5.67
C LEU A 124 -1.01 1.01 -6.41
N VAL A 125 -2.19 0.90 -5.81
CA VAL A 125 -3.41 1.55 -6.31
C VAL A 125 -3.61 2.85 -5.54
N SER A 126 -3.67 3.98 -6.24
CA SER A 126 -3.88 5.29 -5.63
C SER A 126 -4.54 6.26 -6.60
N HIS A 127 -5.26 7.22 -6.05
CA HIS A 127 -5.77 8.39 -6.78
C HIS A 127 -4.91 9.65 -6.56
N ASP A 128 -3.89 9.57 -5.69
CA ASP A 128 -2.94 10.67 -5.44
C ASP A 128 -1.70 10.53 -6.33
N LEU A 129 -1.77 11.15 -7.51
CA LEU A 129 -0.68 11.13 -8.48
C LEU A 129 0.60 11.77 -7.95
N GLY A 130 0.49 12.81 -7.10
CA GLY A 130 1.65 13.54 -6.59
C GLY A 130 2.59 12.68 -5.75
N SER A 131 2.03 11.87 -4.85
CA SER A 131 2.79 10.94 -4.02
C SER A 131 3.29 9.73 -4.80
N VAL A 132 2.48 9.25 -5.77
CA VAL A 132 2.77 8.02 -6.52
C VAL A 132 3.92 8.21 -7.50
N LEU A 133 3.90 9.28 -8.31
CA LEU A 133 4.88 9.53 -9.37
C LEU A 133 6.34 9.54 -8.89
N GLN A 134 6.58 9.93 -7.64
CA GLN A 134 7.91 10.00 -7.06
C GLN A 134 8.45 8.64 -6.58
N ASN A 135 7.56 7.66 -6.39
CA ASN A 135 7.87 6.43 -5.67
C ASN A 135 7.67 5.16 -6.50
N VAL A 136 7.19 5.28 -7.75
CA VAL A 136 6.92 4.15 -8.64
C VAL A 136 7.89 4.12 -9.82
N LYS A 137 8.02 2.97 -10.46
CA LYS A 137 8.89 2.77 -11.64
C LYS A 137 8.10 2.83 -12.94
N SER A 138 6.81 2.52 -12.90
CA SER A 138 5.91 2.51 -14.04
C SER A 138 4.49 2.79 -13.60
N ILE A 139 3.64 3.21 -14.52
CA ILE A 139 2.28 3.62 -14.26
C ILE A 139 1.32 2.85 -15.15
N ALA A 140 0.22 2.40 -14.59
CA ALA A 140 -0.92 1.86 -15.30
C ALA A 140 -2.15 2.71 -14.98
N CYS A 141 -2.64 3.46 -15.97
CA CYS A 141 -3.86 4.23 -15.84
C CYS A 141 -5.06 3.39 -16.26
N VAL A 142 -6.06 3.31 -15.39
CA VAL A 142 -7.30 2.56 -15.63
C VAL A 142 -8.47 3.53 -15.67
N ASN A 143 -9.04 3.73 -16.88
CA ASN A 143 -10.26 4.50 -17.11
C ASN A 143 -10.95 3.92 -18.35
N GLU A 144 -11.95 3.02 -18.18
CA GLU A 144 -12.56 2.19 -19.22
C GLU A 144 -11.56 1.32 -20.00
N THR A 145 -10.38 1.83 -20.28
CA THR A 145 -9.22 1.14 -20.88
C THR A 145 -8.05 1.11 -19.90
N LEU A 146 -7.09 0.21 -20.15
CA LEU A 146 -5.82 0.14 -19.44
C LEU A 146 -4.75 0.77 -20.33
N ASP A 147 -4.13 1.84 -19.86
CA ASP A 147 -3.00 2.50 -20.50
C ASP A 147 -1.75 2.34 -19.64
N TYR A 148 -0.74 1.64 -20.15
CA TYR A 148 0.50 1.36 -19.43
C TYR A 148 1.62 2.30 -19.88
N HIS A 149 2.32 2.88 -18.91
CA HIS A 149 3.52 3.69 -19.09
C HIS A 149 4.71 3.03 -18.38
N PRO A 150 5.80 2.73 -19.11
CA PRO A 150 6.94 2.00 -18.57
C PRO A 150 7.82 2.82 -17.60
N ASP A 151 7.62 4.15 -17.56
CA ASP A 151 8.34 5.08 -16.68
C ASP A 151 7.40 6.12 -16.06
N THR A 152 7.95 7.10 -15.34
CA THR A 152 7.22 8.17 -14.67
C THR A 152 7.29 9.51 -15.41
N GLU A 153 7.99 9.57 -16.53
CA GLU A 153 8.03 10.74 -17.43
C GLU A 153 6.80 10.70 -18.34
N LEU A 154 5.71 11.29 -17.90
CA LEU A 154 4.46 11.34 -18.66
C LEU A 154 4.53 12.41 -19.75
N PRO A 155 4.14 12.11 -20.99
CA PRO A 155 4.03 13.11 -22.05
C PRO A 155 3.10 14.26 -21.64
N GLU A 156 3.41 15.47 -22.12
CA GLU A 156 2.57 16.64 -21.89
C GLU A 156 1.15 16.40 -22.41
N GLY A 157 0.14 16.68 -21.59
CA GLY A 157 -1.27 16.43 -21.92
C GLY A 157 -1.76 14.98 -21.73
N TRP A 158 -0.89 14.00 -21.48
CA TRP A 158 -1.30 12.60 -21.35
C TRP A 158 -2.34 12.38 -20.25
N LEU A 159 -2.19 13.06 -19.11
CA LEU A 159 -3.14 12.98 -17.99
C LEU A 159 -4.48 13.64 -18.34
N GLU A 160 -4.46 14.78 -19.07
CA GLU A 160 -5.68 15.46 -19.52
C GLU A 160 -6.48 14.59 -20.48
N ASP A 161 -5.81 13.97 -21.45
CA ASP A 161 -6.44 13.09 -22.44
C ASP A 161 -7.08 11.85 -21.80
N LYS A 162 -6.44 11.28 -20.77
CA LYS A 162 -6.89 10.03 -20.15
C LYS A 162 -7.95 10.22 -19.07
N PHE A 163 -7.89 11.31 -18.34
CA PHE A 163 -8.86 11.60 -17.26
C PHE A 163 -9.97 12.55 -17.69
N ASN A 164 -9.90 13.09 -18.93
CA ASN A 164 -10.83 14.10 -19.44
C ASN A 164 -11.04 15.28 -18.46
N CYS A 165 -9.98 15.62 -17.72
CA CYS A 165 -9.95 16.64 -16.70
C CYS A 165 -8.65 17.44 -16.82
N PRO A 166 -8.69 18.78 -16.89
CA PRO A 166 -7.49 19.60 -16.94
C PRO A 166 -6.71 19.46 -15.63
N ILE A 167 -5.67 18.63 -15.68
CA ILE A 167 -4.75 18.40 -14.56
C ILE A 167 -3.42 19.03 -14.94
N ASP A 168 -3.13 20.20 -14.39
CA ASP A 168 -1.79 20.77 -14.48
C ASP A 168 -0.93 20.22 -13.35
N LEU A 169 0.14 19.54 -13.70
CA LEU A 169 1.21 19.24 -12.74
C LEU A 169 2.12 20.46 -12.63
N VAL A 170 1.94 21.28 -11.60
CA VAL A 170 2.82 22.43 -11.35
C VAL A 170 3.99 21.97 -10.51
N GLY A 171 5.18 21.96 -11.10
CA GLY A 171 6.42 21.71 -10.38
C GLY A 171 6.93 22.96 -9.65
N HIS A 172 6.97 22.91 -8.32
CA HIS A 172 7.76 23.84 -7.53
C HIS A 172 9.00 23.11 -7.00
N GLY A 173 10.14 23.31 -7.67
CA GLY A 173 11.35 22.56 -7.40
C GLY A 173 11.32 21.15 -8.03
N ASN A 174 11.91 20.16 -7.36
CA ASN A 174 11.99 18.78 -7.85
C ASN A 174 10.67 17.96 -7.70
N TYR A 175 9.55 18.61 -7.31
CA TYR A 175 8.31 17.90 -6.97
C TYR A 175 7.12 18.52 -7.71
N PRO A 176 6.43 17.76 -8.57
CA PRO A 176 5.19 18.21 -9.19
C PRO A 176 4.04 18.20 -8.16
N HIS A 177 3.27 19.28 -8.13
CA HIS A 177 2.04 19.40 -7.36
C HIS A 177 0.83 19.47 -8.27
N ARG A 178 -0.28 18.83 -7.86
CA ARG A 178 -1.55 18.91 -8.57
C ARG A 178 -2.19 20.28 -8.36
N VAL A 179 -2.48 21.00 -9.44
CA VAL A 179 -3.31 22.22 -9.41
C VAL A 179 -4.52 21.99 -10.32
N LEU A 180 -5.72 22.07 -9.74
CA LEU A 180 -6.96 22.08 -10.51
C LEU A 180 -7.12 23.47 -11.14
N LYS A 181 -7.26 23.57 -12.45
CA LYS A 181 -7.68 24.82 -13.10
C LYS A 181 -9.11 25.14 -12.67
N CYS A 182 -9.35 26.34 -12.10
CA CYS A 182 -10.69 26.81 -11.77
C CYS A 182 -11.56 26.80 -13.02
N HIS A 183 -12.67 26.08 -12.98
CA HIS A 183 -13.74 26.24 -13.96
C HIS A 183 -14.31 27.66 -13.83
N LYS A 184 -14.08 28.50 -14.82
CA LYS A 184 -14.87 29.72 -14.96
C LYS A 184 -16.26 29.26 -15.40
N HIS A 185 -17.22 29.33 -14.48
CA HIS A 185 -18.64 29.23 -14.83
C HIS A 185 -18.98 30.41 -15.73
N SER A 186 -19.33 30.13 -16.97
CA SER A 186 -20.01 31.04 -17.89
C SER A 186 -21.51 30.91 -17.67
#